data_8fb8f26c4d1587ae825e945602af6997
#
_entry.id   8fb8f26c4d1587ae825e945602af6997
#
_cell.length_a   1.000
_cell.length_b   1.000
_cell.length_c   1.000
_cell.angle_alpha   90.00
_cell.angle_beta   90.00
_cell.angle_gamma   90.00
#
_symmetry.space_group_name_H-M   'P 1'
#
loop_
_entity.id
_entity.type
_entity.pdbx_description
1 polymer ?
#
loop_
_entity_poly.entity_id
_entity_poly.type
_entity_poly.pdbx_seq_one_letter_code
_entity_poly.pdbx_strand_id
1 'polypeptide(L)'
;MRAFNRNQKIFCLILAVLFCACARPSRLLADDKDSTAPPAKPASAKPNSPAPLSERERWMLDRMEQLEKRVAELESRSNAPAAPATVAAAAQPVSATAGEPVSAASAITAAAPSATVIPAQPAVATAAVQEKAAAAAAPVKAEPFAFADFTWLNGNARTKELAFDTKFFTPEIRADVDYVYDFRHPKDDTISGSSEIFRSSEVQVTQLGVGGDFHYDNVRARLMTQFGMYSQTTPRNDASPARGQWNLADAYRYVSEAYGGYHFNALHGINVDAGIFMSYVGLFSYYQFDNWAYQPSYVSSNTPWFFNGVRVQIFPTEHLKIEPWFVNGWQSYGRFNNRPGFGAQILWRPNGWLSVLGNQYALGEDTLNTPGRVRYHTDDSIQIKYYDNPEKFMDKAAFSLTGDMGCEHGGGVSCAGGSAKGPKQSFLGYMFYNRLWFDNDRYGLTIGGGQINNPGRYLVLLPPINGATAITGTPYFTENPGDPYKAWDVSGTFDWMPSQYITFRWEYNHRAANVPYFTGPGGVTPPGGNNGAPGSFVCLTGISICNGSPTNTWLPDLRKSENRATFAILVKF
;
A
#
# COMPACT_ATOMS: atom_id res chain seq x y z
N MET A 1 -13.85 -36.82 -8.09
CA MET A 1 -12.52 -36.67 -7.45
C MET A 1 -11.48 -37.32 -8.37
N ARG A 2 -10.75 -36.55 -9.15
CA ARG A 2 -9.57 -37.07 -9.83
C ARG A 2 -8.48 -37.26 -8.77
N ALA A 3 -7.95 -38.48 -8.67
CA ALA A 3 -6.90 -38.80 -7.70
C ALA A 3 -5.64 -38.00 -8.01
N PHE A 4 -5.10 -37.33 -6.98
CA PHE A 4 -3.81 -36.66 -7.09
C PHE A 4 -2.72 -37.64 -7.57
N ASN A 5 -1.93 -37.21 -8.54
CA ASN A 5 -0.76 -37.93 -9.01
C ASN A 5 0.26 -38.09 -7.87
N ARG A 6 1.07 -39.13 -7.91
CA ARG A 6 2.11 -39.44 -6.88
C ARG A 6 3.01 -38.24 -6.54
N ASN A 7 3.37 -37.44 -7.54
CA ASN A 7 4.20 -36.23 -7.34
C ASN A 7 3.45 -35.10 -6.64
N GLN A 8 2.13 -34.97 -6.85
CA GLN A 8 1.29 -34.01 -6.12
C GLN A 8 1.12 -34.38 -4.65
N LYS A 9 1.02 -35.70 -4.36
CA LYS A 9 0.95 -36.20 -2.98
C LYS A 9 2.27 -35.96 -2.21
N ILE A 10 3.40 -36.15 -2.88
CA ILE A 10 4.74 -35.89 -2.27
C ILE A 10 4.92 -34.40 -1.99
N PHE A 11 4.50 -33.52 -2.91
CA PHE A 11 4.60 -32.09 -2.75
C PHE A 11 3.71 -31.57 -1.60
N CYS A 12 2.46 -32.05 -1.49
CA CYS A 12 1.58 -31.75 -0.37
C CYS A 12 2.16 -32.25 0.97
N LEU A 13 2.82 -33.40 0.98
CA LEU A 13 3.46 -33.94 2.18
C LEU A 13 4.68 -33.10 2.62
N ILE A 14 5.48 -32.64 1.68
CA ILE A 14 6.63 -31.75 1.93
C ILE A 14 6.16 -30.40 2.48
N LEU A 15 5.08 -29.84 1.93
CA LEU A 15 4.47 -28.60 2.42
C LEU A 15 3.91 -28.75 3.84
N ALA A 16 3.24 -29.89 4.14
CA ALA A 16 2.72 -30.20 5.47
C ALA A 16 3.84 -30.40 6.51
N VAL A 17 4.97 -30.98 6.11
CA VAL A 17 6.15 -31.18 7.00
C VAL A 17 6.87 -29.86 7.28
N LEU A 18 6.98 -28.96 6.29
CA LEU A 18 7.49 -27.61 6.49
C LEU A 18 6.58 -26.78 7.42
N PHE A 19 5.26 -26.97 7.34
CA PHE A 19 4.29 -26.31 8.19
C PHE A 19 4.34 -26.77 9.65
N CYS A 20 4.56 -28.09 9.90
CA CYS A 20 4.68 -28.64 11.25
C CYS A 20 5.99 -28.25 11.94
N ALA A 21 7.06 -27.96 11.22
CA ALA A 21 8.34 -27.59 11.79
C ALA A 21 8.38 -26.14 12.34
N CYS A 22 7.48 -25.25 11.84
CA CYS A 22 7.40 -23.85 12.28
C CYS A 22 6.33 -23.59 13.35
N ALA A 23 5.41 -24.51 13.57
CA ALA A 23 4.31 -24.37 14.53
C ALA A 23 4.67 -24.98 15.90
N ARG A 24 5.46 -24.26 16.70
CA ARG A 24 5.42 -24.44 18.16
C ARG A 24 4.38 -23.48 18.72
N PRO A 25 3.24 -23.95 19.25
CA PRO A 25 2.28 -23.08 19.90
C PRO A 25 2.88 -22.60 21.22
N SER A 26 3.28 -21.35 21.30
CA SER A 26 3.48 -20.66 22.57
C SER A 26 2.10 -20.50 23.19
N ARG A 27 1.81 -21.26 24.23
CA ARG A 27 0.63 -21.08 25.07
C ARG A 27 0.70 -19.69 25.71
N LEU A 28 -0.10 -18.77 25.25
CA LEU A 28 -0.45 -17.55 25.96
C LEU A 28 -1.76 -17.83 26.72
N LEU A 29 -1.62 -18.38 27.92
CA LEU A 29 -2.64 -18.28 28.95
C LEU A 29 -2.45 -16.91 29.61
N ALA A 30 -3.45 -16.05 29.48
CA ALA A 30 -3.58 -14.86 30.29
C ALA A 30 -3.97 -15.30 31.71
N ASP A 31 -3.07 -15.17 32.66
CA ASP A 31 -3.36 -15.20 34.09
C ASP A 31 -3.39 -13.77 34.61
N ASP A 32 -4.60 -13.25 34.81
CA ASP A 32 -4.86 -12.09 35.63
C ASP A 32 -4.68 -12.50 37.09
N LYS A 33 -3.57 -12.12 37.69
CA LYS A 33 -3.44 -12.03 39.15
C LYS A 33 -2.86 -10.70 39.54
N ASP A 34 -3.75 -9.88 40.02
CA ASP A 34 -3.53 -8.72 40.84
C ASP A 34 -2.63 -9.07 42.03
N SER A 35 -1.48 -8.45 42.14
CA SER A 35 -0.59 -8.53 43.29
C SER A 35 -0.18 -7.11 43.69
N THR A 36 -0.94 -6.58 44.60
CA THR A 36 -0.60 -5.38 45.36
C THR A 36 0.52 -5.68 46.36
N ALA A 37 1.69 -5.09 46.15
CA ALA A 37 2.71 -4.95 47.19
C ALA A 37 2.93 -3.46 47.52
N PRO A 38 3.08 -3.10 48.81
CA PRO A 38 3.16 -1.70 49.23
C PRO A 38 4.53 -1.06 48.95
N PRO A 39 4.58 0.28 48.74
CA PRO A 39 5.82 0.95 48.36
C PRO A 39 6.77 1.11 49.54
N ALA A 40 8.06 0.76 49.30
CA ALA A 40 9.14 1.05 50.20
C ALA A 40 9.45 2.56 50.29
N LYS A 41 9.69 3.08 51.49
CA LYS A 41 10.09 4.47 51.76
C LYS A 41 11.41 4.82 51.07
N PRO A 42 11.53 6.00 50.44
CA PRO A 42 12.80 6.44 49.87
C PRO A 42 13.73 6.96 50.96
N ALA A 43 14.97 6.51 50.89
CA ALA A 43 16.08 7.05 51.68
C ALA A 43 16.49 8.42 51.14
N SER A 44 16.72 9.39 52.02
CA SER A 44 17.12 10.75 51.71
C SER A 44 18.50 10.80 51.06
N ALA A 45 18.57 11.22 49.79
CA ALA A 45 19.82 11.55 49.09
C ALA A 45 20.07 13.07 49.14
N LYS A 46 21.32 13.43 49.43
CA LYS A 46 21.83 14.81 49.43
C LYS A 46 21.78 15.38 48.01
N PRO A 47 21.64 16.71 47.83
CA PRO A 47 21.60 17.33 46.51
C PRO A 47 22.94 17.22 45.79
N ASN A 48 22.96 16.48 44.69
CA ASN A 48 24.09 16.45 43.75
C ASN A 48 24.03 17.66 42.82
N SER A 49 25.18 18.27 42.56
CA SER A 49 25.33 19.30 41.54
C SER A 49 24.88 18.77 40.19
N PRO A 50 24.21 19.60 39.34
CA PRO A 50 23.74 19.15 38.04
C PRO A 50 24.91 18.65 37.17
N ALA A 51 24.72 17.49 36.55
CA ALA A 51 25.70 16.94 35.61
C ALA A 51 25.87 17.89 34.39
N PRO A 52 27.09 17.96 33.79
CA PRO A 52 27.28 18.78 32.60
C PRO A 52 26.40 18.29 31.46
N LEU A 53 25.75 19.24 30.77
CA LEU A 53 24.88 18.97 29.64
C LEU A 53 25.60 18.13 28.56
N SER A 54 24.92 17.14 28.04
CA SER A 54 25.39 16.33 26.90
C SER A 54 25.53 17.20 25.64
N GLU A 55 26.37 16.76 24.68
CA GLU A 55 26.53 17.47 23.39
C GLU A 55 25.20 17.67 22.66
N ARG A 56 24.30 16.71 22.79
CA ARG A 56 22.94 16.77 22.20
C ARG A 56 22.08 17.84 22.87
N GLU A 57 22.15 17.97 24.18
CA GLU A 57 21.43 19.00 24.92
C GLU A 57 21.95 20.40 24.60
N ARG A 58 23.28 20.56 24.46
CA ARG A 58 23.88 21.84 24.02
C ARG A 58 23.44 22.20 22.60
N TRP A 59 23.48 21.24 21.67
CA TRP A 59 23.02 21.45 20.30
C TRP A 59 21.52 21.83 20.24
N MET A 60 20.68 21.22 21.06
CA MET A 60 19.26 21.56 21.14
C MET A 60 19.04 22.99 21.69
N LEU A 61 19.79 23.39 22.70
CA LEU A 61 19.72 24.75 23.23
C LEU A 61 20.17 25.79 22.22
N ASP A 62 21.28 25.57 21.51
CA ASP A 62 21.74 26.45 20.43
C ASP A 62 20.69 26.56 19.31
N ARG A 63 20.05 25.44 18.99
CA ARG A 63 19.01 25.44 17.95
C ARG A 63 17.75 26.18 18.38
N MET A 64 17.36 26.06 19.62
CA MET A 64 16.23 26.82 20.19
C MET A 64 16.54 28.33 20.13
N GLU A 65 17.70 28.76 20.56
CA GLU A 65 18.11 30.17 20.50
C GLU A 65 18.09 30.72 19.06
N GLN A 66 18.52 29.94 18.08
CA GLN A 66 18.43 30.31 16.67
C GLN A 66 17.00 30.48 16.18
N LEU A 67 16.10 29.59 16.61
CA LEU A 67 14.68 29.65 16.24
C LEU A 67 13.99 30.87 16.89
N GLU A 68 14.27 31.14 18.16
CA GLU A 68 13.74 32.33 18.85
C GLU A 68 14.18 33.63 18.17
N LYS A 69 15.44 33.75 17.78
CA LYS A 69 15.94 34.89 17.00
C LYS A 69 15.21 35.05 15.67
N ARG A 70 14.93 33.94 14.99
CA ARG A 70 14.22 33.97 13.70
C ARG A 70 12.75 34.32 13.83
N VAL A 71 12.09 33.89 14.90
CA VAL A 71 10.72 34.29 15.23
C VAL A 71 10.66 35.78 15.51
N ALA A 72 11.54 36.31 16.35
CA ALA A 72 11.60 37.74 16.64
C ALA A 72 11.86 38.60 15.38
N GLU A 73 12.69 38.10 14.46
CA GLU A 73 12.95 38.79 13.16
C GLU A 73 11.68 38.78 12.28
N LEU A 74 10.95 37.68 12.22
CA LEU A 74 9.69 37.59 11.46
C LEU A 74 8.59 38.46 12.07
N GLU A 75 8.46 38.49 13.38
CA GLU A 75 7.51 39.36 14.09
C GLU A 75 7.83 40.85 13.87
N SER A 76 9.12 41.21 13.86
CA SER A 76 9.52 42.60 13.58
C SER A 76 9.20 43.01 12.13
N ARG A 77 9.30 42.09 11.18
CA ARG A 77 8.90 42.31 9.77
C ARG A 77 7.39 42.41 9.59
N SER A 78 6.62 41.64 10.35
CA SER A 78 5.15 41.68 10.27
C SER A 78 4.55 42.96 10.91
N ASN A 79 5.26 43.55 11.85
CA ASN A 79 4.84 44.78 12.57
C ASN A 79 5.39 46.07 11.93
N ALA A 80 6.16 45.98 10.81
CA ALA A 80 6.59 47.15 10.09
C ALA A 80 5.43 47.79 9.32
N PRO A 81 5.17 49.12 9.45
CA PRO A 81 4.09 49.79 8.76
C PRO A 81 4.29 49.70 7.25
N ALA A 82 3.28 49.26 6.51
CA ALA A 82 3.30 49.16 5.06
C ALA A 82 3.54 50.57 4.42
N ALA A 83 4.59 50.70 3.64
CA ALA A 83 4.83 51.87 2.82
C ALA A 83 3.73 52.01 1.77
N PRO A 84 3.26 53.25 1.44
CA PRO A 84 2.19 53.45 0.49
C PRO A 84 2.60 53.04 -0.92
N ALA A 85 1.81 52.15 -1.53
CA ALA A 85 1.98 51.72 -2.92
C ALA A 85 1.65 52.86 -3.87
N THR A 86 2.59 53.30 -4.65
CA THR A 86 2.38 54.18 -5.80
C THR A 86 1.67 53.43 -6.90
N VAL A 87 0.46 53.87 -7.23
CA VAL A 87 -0.35 53.38 -8.34
C VAL A 87 0.25 53.92 -9.64
N ALA A 88 0.73 53.05 -10.50
CA ALA A 88 0.97 53.33 -11.91
C ALA A 88 -0.21 52.80 -12.72
N ALA A 89 -0.95 53.73 -13.34
CA ALA A 89 -2.05 53.45 -14.24
C ALA A 89 -1.52 53.11 -15.62
N ALA A 90 -2.18 52.20 -16.31
CA ALA A 90 -2.60 52.22 -17.70
C ALA A 90 -2.55 50.84 -18.37
N ALA A 91 -3.68 50.33 -18.77
CA ALA A 91 -3.97 49.98 -20.16
C ALA A 91 -5.41 49.47 -20.30
N GLN A 92 -6.04 49.91 -21.32
CA GLN A 92 -7.47 49.84 -21.65
C GLN A 92 -7.92 48.43 -22.15
N PRO A 93 -9.26 48.18 -22.16
CA PRO A 93 -9.82 46.89 -22.54
C PRO A 93 -10.11 46.82 -24.06
N VAL A 94 -9.99 45.62 -24.63
CA VAL A 94 -10.45 45.30 -25.97
C VAL A 94 -11.74 44.50 -25.88
N SER A 95 -12.75 45.02 -26.59
CA SER A 95 -14.13 44.52 -26.66
C SER A 95 -14.27 43.12 -27.25
N ALA A 96 -15.17 42.37 -26.66
CA ALA A 96 -15.73 41.15 -27.21
C ALA A 96 -16.81 41.45 -28.25
N THR A 97 -16.78 40.75 -29.37
CA THR A 97 -17.89 40.66 -30.30
C THR A 97 -18.45 39.25 -30.30
N ALA A 98 -19.74 39.18 -30.08
CA ALA A 98 -20.55 37.97 -30.10
C ALA A 98 -20.79 37.49 -31.55
N GLY A 99 -20.82 36.17 -31.74
CA GLY A 99 -21.30 35.53 -32.94
C GLY A 99 -22.05 34.26 -32.58
N GLU A 100 -23.31 34.20 -32.97
CA GLU A 100 -24.31 33.17 -32.70
C GLU A 100 -24.15 31.90 -33.57
N PRO A 101 -25.00 30.86 -33.37
CA PRO A 101 -24.66 29.45 -33.56
C PRO A 101 -25.14 28.89 -34.92
N VAL A 102 -24.50 27.81 -35.38
CA VAL A 102 -25.03 27.02 -36.50
C VAL A 102 -25.19 25.56 -36.05
N SER A 103 -26.45 25.16 -36.07
CA SER A 103 -26.96 23.79 -35.96
C SER A 103 -26.71 23.02 -37.25
N ALA A 104 -26.24 21.76 -37.17
CA ALA A 104 -26.55 20.76 -38.19
C ALA A 104 -26.42 19.34 -37.58
N ALA A 105 -27.57 18.70 -37.46
CA ALA A 105 -27.68 17.26 -37.20
C ALA A 105 -27.41 16.49 -38.51
N SER A 106 -26.69 15.40 -38.42
CA SER A 106 -26.75 14.31 -39.40
C SER A 106 -26.51 12.96 -38.69
N ALA A 107 -27.58 12.19 -38.68
CA ALA A 107 -27.56 10.79 -38.25
C ALA A 107 -26.88 9.93 -39.33
N ILE A 108 -25.94 9.11 -38.90
CA ILE A 108 -25.46 7.99 -39.71
C ILE A 108 -25.57 6.70 -38.87
N THR A 109 -26.47 5.85 -39.33
CA THR A 109 -26.64 4.45 -38.93
C THR A 109 -25.42 3.65 -39.41
N ALA A 110 -24.71 3.01 -38.53
CA ALA A 110 -23.69 2.02 -38.90
C ALA A 110 -23.91 0.72 -38.18
N ALA A 111 -23.87 -0.36 -38.94
CA ALA A 111 -24.06 -1.74 -38.54
C ALA A 111 -22.88 -2.23 -37.68
N ALA A 112 -23.18 -3.06 -36.71
CA ALA A 112 -22.22 -3.72 -35.86
C ALA A 112 -21.43 -4.82 -36.59
N PRO A 113 -20.12 -4.95 -36.36
CA PRO A 113 -19.40 -6.19 -36.60
C PRO A 113 -19.27 -7.02 -35.32
N SER A 114 -19.35 -8.32 -35.49
CA SER A 114 -19.30 -9.34 -34.45
C SER A 114 -17.95 -9.31 -33.71
N ALA A 115 -18.02 -9.30 -32.39
CA ALA A 115 -16.86 -9.31 -31.49
C ALA A 115 -16.25 -10.72 -31.39
N THR A 116 -14.95 -10.78 -31.54
CA THR A 116 -14.14 -11.97 -31.23
C THR A 116 -13.65 -11.82 -29.78
N VAL A 117 -13.95 -12.81 -28.96
CA VAL A 117 -13.70 -12.87 -27.51
C VAL A 117 -12.22 -13.10 -27.22
N ILE A 118 -11.60 -12.25 -26.38
CA ILE A 118 -10.25 -12.44 -25.85
C ILE A 118 -10.30 -12.34 -24.32
N PRO A 119 -9.75 -13.32 -23.56
CA PRO A 119 -9.85 -13.32 -22.10
C PRO A 119 -8.93 -12.27 -21.46
N ALA A 120 -9.48 -11.51 -20.48
CA ALA A 120 -8.77 -10.48 -19.75
C ALA A 120 -7.85 -11.05 -18.66
N GLN A 121 -6.61 -10.59 -18.63
CA GLN A 121 -5.67 -10.81 -17.53
C GLN A 121 -5.58 -9.57 -16.65
N PRO A 122 -5.37 -9.73 -15.31
CA PRO A 122 -5.07 -8.59 -14.46
C PRO A 122 -3.68 -8.05 -14.76
N ALA A 123 -3.61 -6.75 -14.97
CA ALA A 123 -2.43 -5.88 -15.02
C ALA A 123 -1.22 -6.34 -15.87
N VAL A 124 -1.42 -7.13 -16.92
CA VAL A 124 -0.46 -7.25 -18.00
C VAL A 124 -1.23 -7.29 -19.32
N ALA A 125 -1.78 -6.16 -19.74
CA ALA A 125 -2.34 -6.03 -21.07
C ALA A 125 -1.20 -5.88 -22.08
N THR A 126 -0.82 -6.95 -22.72
CA THR A 126 -0.03 -6.90 -23.95
C THR A 126 -1.01 -6.92 -25.11
N ALA A 127 -1.32 -5.76 -25.66
CA ALA A 127 -2.03 -5.68 -26.92
C ALA A 127 -1.09 -6.15 -28.05
N ALA A 128 -1.46 -7.22 -28.72
CA ALA A 128 -0.79 -7.63 -29.94
C ALA A 128 -1.19 -6.72 -31.11
N VAL A 129 -0.23 -6.03 -31.70
CA VAL A 129 -0.42 -5.30 -32.96
C VAL A 129 -0.33 -6.28 -34.11
N GLN A 130 -1.41 -6.45 -34.84
CA GLN A 130 -1.42 -7.21 -36.08
C GLN A 130 -0.78 -6.41 -37.22
N GLU A 131 0.38 -6.78 -37.63
CA GLU A 131 1.08 -6.22 -38.78
C GLU A 131 0.67 -6.92 -40.10
N LYS A 132 0.56 -6.10 -41.14
CA LYS A 132 0.12 -6.46 -42.49
C LYS A 132 1.06 -7.47 -43.14
N ALA A 133 0.55 -8.62 -43.52
CA ALA A 133 1.28 -9.74 -44.09
C ALA A 133 2.04 -9.42 -45.38
N ALA A 134 3.34 -9.67 -45.36
CA ALA A 134 4.10 -10.12 -46.53
C ALA A 134 5.49 -10.63 -46.08
N ALA A 135 5.58 -11.84 -45.63
CA ALA A 135 6.71 -12.77 -45.64
C ALA A 135 6.31 -13.99 -44.82
N ALA A 136 6.76 -15.17 -45.13
CA ALA A 136 6.40 -16.39 -44.41
C ALA A 136 6.53 -16.20 -42.90
N ALA A 137 5.39 -16.17 -42.20
CA ALA A 137 5.31 -15.86 -40.80
C ALA A 137 6.14 -16.88 -40.00
N ALA A 138 7.16 -16.39 -39.28
CA ALA A 138 7.76 -17.15 -38.20
C ALA A 138 6.61 -17.52 -37.20
N PRO A 139 6.65 -18.73 -36.59
CA PRO A 139 5.60 -19.16 -35.68
C PRO A 139 5.40 -18.08 -34.60
N VAL A 140 4.18 -17.55 -34.53
CA VAL A 140 3.79 -16.56 -33.52
C VAL A 140 4.03 -17.22 -32.16
N LYS A 141 4.94 -16.67 -31.36
CA LYS A 141 5.21 -17.16 -30.02
C LYS A 141 3.95 -16.92 -29.17
N ALA A 142 3.57 -17.91 -28.37
CA ALA A 142 2.43 -17.78 -27.48
C ALA A 142 2.64 -16.61 -26.49
N GLU A 143 1.60 -15.84 -26.25
CA GLU A 143 1.63 -14.75 -25.26
C GLU A 143 1.92 -15.31 -23.86
N PRO A 144 2.69 -14.58 -23.02
CA PRO A 144 2.99 -15.01 -21.66
C PRO A 144 1.69 -15.26 -20.86
N PHE A 145 1.63 -16.43 -20.22
CA PHE A 145 0.52 -16.87 -19.36
C PHE A 145 -0.85 -17.05 -20.04
N ALA A 146 -0.93 -17.05 -21.37
CA ALA A 146 -2.18 -17.27 -22.10
C ALA A 146 -2.59 -18.75 -22.21
N PHE A 147 -1.76 -19.69 -21.74
CA PHE A 147 -1.95 -21.14 -21.90
C PHE A 147 -3.03 -21.73 -20.95
N ALA A 148 -3.50 -20.98 -19.93
CA ALA A 148 -4.49 -21.45 -18.98
C ALA A 148 -5.34 -20.29 -18.41
N ASP A 149 -6.49 -20.64 -17.80
CA ASP A 149 -7.33 -19.69 -17.08
C ASP A 149 -6.75 -19.39 -15.68
N PHE A 150 -6.31 -18.16 -15.47
CA PHE A 150 -5.80 -17.61 -14.19
C PHE A 150 -6.76 -16.63 -13.53
N THR A 151 -7.99 -16.49 -13.99
CA THR A 151 -8.98 -15.56 -13.42
C THR A 151 -9.29 -15.85 -11.95
N TRP A 152 -9.07 -17.10 -11.51
CA TRP A 152 -9.20 -17.50 -10.10
C TRP A 152 -8.22 -16.78 -9.15
N LEU A 153 -7.15 -16.16 -9.66
CA LEU A 153 -6.23 -15.34 -8.89
C LEU A 153 -6.82 -13.96 -8.55
N ASN A 154 -7.84 -13.52 -9.29
CA ASN A 154 -8.46 -12.22 -9.13
C ASN A 154 -9.56 -12.22 -8.04
N GLY A 155 -9.87 -11.04 -7.52
CA GLY A 155 -10.99 -10.84 -6.62
C GLY A 155 -12.33 -11.16 -7.29
N ASN A 156 -12.51 -10.76 -8.55
CA ASN A 156 -13.66 -11.15 -9.38
C ASN A 156 -13.20 -12.10 -10.49
N ALA A 157 -13.39 -13.40 -10.27
CA ALA A 157 -12.99 -14.45 -11.22
C ALA A 157 -13.82 -14.47 -12.51
N ARG A 158 -14.90 -13.71 -12.59
CA ARG A 158 -15.73 -13.57 -13.79
C ARG A 158 -15.14 -12.58 -14.81
N THR A 159 -14.13 -11.78 -14.44
CA THR A 159 -13.48 -10.81 -15.33
C THR A 159 -12.68 -11.55 -16.41
N LYS A 160 -13.26 -11.66 -17.61
CA LYS A 160 -12.69 -12.38 -18.76
C LYS A 160 -12.54 -11.50 -19.99
N GLU A 161 -13.29 -10.42 -20.09
CA GLU A 161 -13.37 -9.57 -21.27
C GLU A 161 -13.11 -8.11 -20.92
N LEU A 162 -12.42 -7.42 -21.81
CA LEU A 162 -12.29 -5.97 -21.74
C LEU A 162 -13.61 -5.34 -22.18
N ALA A 163 -14.13 -4.36 -21.42
CA ALA A 163 -15.35 -3.65 -21.77
C ALA A 163 -15.17 -2.80 -23.04
N PHE A 164 -13.99 -2.20 -23.15
CA PHE A 164 -13.61 -1.36 -24.27
C PHE A 164 -12.16 -1.66 -24.64
N ASP A 165 -11.91 -1.73 -25.94
CA ASP A 165 -10.56 -1.79 -26.48
C ASP A 165 -10.54 -1.10 -27.83
N THR A 166 -9.51 -0.30 -28.09
CA THR A 166 -9.30 0.37 -29.36
C THR A 166 -7.86 0.12 -29.83
N LYS A 167 -7.58 0.44 -31.09
CA LYS A 167 -6.26 0.29 -31.67
C LYS A 167 -5.12 1.00 -30.89
N PHE A 168 -5.44 2.02 -30.12
CA PHE A 168 -4.45 2.89 -29.46
C PHE A 168 -4.60 2.95 -27.95
N PHE A 169 -5.77 2.58 -27.42
CA PHE A 169 -6.10 2.81 -26.02
C PHE A 169 -7.13 1.82 -25.52
N THR A 170 -6.80 1.16 -24.42
CA THR A 170 -7.70 0.33 -23.64
C THR A 170 -8.07 1.11 -22.37
N PRO A 171 -9.25 1.73 -22.29
CA PRO A 171 -9.65 2.50 -21.11
C PRO A 171 -9.90 1.59 -19.93
N GLU A 172 -9.67 2.13 -18.73
CA GLU A 172 -9.97 1.47 -17.47
C GLU A 172 -10.63 2.48 -16.51
N ILE A 173 -11.75 2.08 -15.91
CA ILE A 173 -12.45 2.85 -14.88
C ILE A 173 -12.61 1.94 -13.66
N ARG A 174 -12.20 2.45 -12.48
CA ARG A 174 -12.34 1.76 -11.20
C ARG A 174 -13.08 2.64 -10.21
N ALA A 175 -14.01 2.08 -9.47
CA ALA A 175 -14.64 2.72 -8.33
C ALA A 175 -14.67 1.76 -7.16
N ASP A 176 -14.19 2.24 -6.02
CA ASP A 176 -14.23 1.55 -4.73
C ASP A 176 -14.95 2.46 -3.74
N VAL A 177 -16.12 2.02 -3.31
CA VAL A 177 -16.97 2.74 -2.36
C VAL A 177 -17.27 1.80 -1.20
N ASP A 178 -16.95 2.24 0.01
CA ASP A 178 -17.14 1.42 1.20
C ASP A 178 -17.98 2.10 2.27
N TYR A 179 -18.48 1.28 3.18
CA TYR A 179 -19.00 1.65 4.49
C TYR A 179 -18.41 0.70 5.51
N VAL A 180 -17.75 1.27 6.51
CA VAL A 180 -17.12 0.49 7.58
C VAL A 180 -17.81 0.78 8.91
N TYR A 181 -18.16 -0.28 9.62
CA TYR A 181 -18.63 -0.22 10.99
C TYR A 181 -17.53 -0.72 11.91
N ASP A 182 -16.91 0.22 12.66
CA ASP A 182 -15.96 -0.13 13.71
C ASP A 182 -16.72 -0.30 15.04
N PHE A 183 -16.60 -1.49 15.63
CA PHE A 183 -17.28 -1.81 16.90
C PHE A 183 -16.76 -1.01 18.10
N ARG A 184 -15.68 -0.28 17.95
CA ARG A 184 -15.17 0.67 18.96
C ARG A 184 -15.85 2.03 18.89
N HIS A 185 -16.52 2.37 17.78
CA HIS A 185 -17.17 3.66 17.57
C HIS A 185 -16.26 4.85 17.92
N PRO A 186 -15.10 5.00 17.25
CA PRO A 186 -14.24 6.13 17.53
C PRO A 186 -14.99 7.44 17.27
N LYS A 187 -14.94 8.37 18.24
CA LYS A 187 -15.68 9.64 18.17
C LYS A 187 -15.27 10.56 17.01
N ASP A 188 -14.13 10.27 16.37
CA ASP A 188 -13.56 11.00 15.24
C ASP A 188 -13.62 10.18 13.94
N ASP A 189 -14.31 9.04 13.98
CA ASP A 189 -14.46 8.10 12.86
C ASP A 189 -13.15 7.63 12.23
N THR A 190 -12.02 7.83 12.91
CA THR A 190 -10.69 7.50 12.37
C THR A 190 -10.29 6.06 12.70
N ILE A 191 -9.95 5.29 11.69
CA ILE A 191 -9.40 3.94 11.81
C ILE A 191 -7.88 4.00 11.66
N SER A 192 -7.17 3.39 12.60
CA SER A 192 -5.73 3.25 12.60
C SER A 192 -5.27 1.85 12.16
N GLY A 193 -4.03 1.77 11.67
CA GLY A 193 -3.41 0.48 11.36
C GLY A 193 -4.00 -0.24 10.16
N SER A 194 -4.58 0.50 9.24
CA SER A 194 -5.13 0.00 7.98
C SER A 194 -4.42 0.64 6.80
N SER A 195 -4.31 -0.10 5.71
CA SER A 195 -3.79 0.38 4.44
C SER A 195 -4.89 0.83 3.48
N GLU A 196 -6.10 0.30 3.62
CA GLU A 196 -7.21 0.48 2.69
C GLU A 196 -8.41 1.18 3.32
N ILE A 197 -8.58 1.05 4.64
CA ILE A 197 -9.72 1.56 5.40
C ILE A 197 -9.23 2.61 6.39
N PHE A 198 -9.74 3.82 6.32
CA PHE A 198 -9.26 4.95 7.10
C PHE A 198 -10.33 5.61 7.97
N ARG A 199 -11.61 5.42 7.63
CA ARG A 199 -12.75 6.03 8.32
C ARG A 199 -13.85 5.01 8.58
N SER A 200 -14.66 5.26 9.60
CA SER A 200 -15.81 4.42 9.97
C SER A 200 -17.09 5.22 10.02
N SER A 201 -18.22 4.53 10.10
CA SER A 201 -19.56 5.09 10.32
C SER A 201 -20.08 6.01 9.21
N GLU A 202 -19.44 6.03 8.05
CA GLU A 202 -19.82 6.84 6.88
C GLU A 202 -19.52 6.11 5.57
N VAL A 203 -20.20 6.50 4.50
CA VAL A 203 -19.90 6.02 3.15
C VAL A 203 -18.74 6.83 2.60
N GLN A 204 -17.69 6.12 2.13
CA GLN A 204 -16.51 6.74 1.54
C GLN A 204 -16.28 6.28 0.11
N VAL A 205 -15.83 7.21 -0.73
CA VAL A 205 -15.15 6.86 -1.97
C VAL A 205 -13.70 6.64 -1.63
N THR A 206 -13.30 5.38 -1.52
CA THR A 206 -11.94 5.01 -1.16
C THR A 206 -11.01 5.23 -2.34
N GLN A 207 -11.43 4.78 -3.52
CA GLN A 207 -10.67 4.99 -4.74
C GLN A 207 -11.60 5.20 -5.94
N LEU A 208 -11.33 6.23 -6.73
CA LEU A 208 -11.88 6.41 -8.07
C LEU A 208 -10.72 6.57 -9.04
N GLY A 209 -10.55 5.61 -9.94
CA GLY A 209 -9.52 5.60 -10.96
C GLY A 209 -10.13 5.73 -12.35
N VAL A 210 -9.57 6.62 -13.15
CA VAL A 210 -9.89 6.77 -14.57
C VAL A 210 -8.56 6.83 -15.32
N GLY A 211 -8.46 6.06 -16.40
CA GLY A 211 -7.26 6.02 -17.22
C GLY A 211 -7.27 4.83 -18.16
N GLY A 212 -6.14 4.16 -18.28
CA GLY A 212 -6.00 2.98 -19.14
C GLY A 212 -4.60 2.83 -19.74
N ASP A 213 -4.50 1.90 -20.65
CA ASP A 213 -3.27 1.51 -21.36
C ASP A 213 -3.27 2.10 -22.77
N PHE A 214 -2.21 2.85 -23.09
CA PHE A 214 -1.92 3.35 -24.43
C PHE A 214 -0.93 2.43 -25.09
N HIS A 215 -1.18 2.06 -26.34
CA HIS A 215 -0.33 1.14 -27.10
C HIS A 215 -0.37 1.47 -28.58
N TYR A 216 0.78 1.58 -29.21
CA TYR A 216 0.92 1.74 -30.64
C TYR A 216 2.35 1.44 -31.08
N ASP A 217 2.51 0.59 -32.07
CA ASP A 217 3.81 0.30 -32.71
C ASP A 217 4.94 0.02 -31.70
N ASN A 218 4.72 -0.92 -30.77
CA ASN A 218 5.62 -1.26 -29.66
C ASN A 218 5.80 -0.18 -28.58
N VAL A 219 5.32 1.04 -28.77
CA VAL A 219 5.28 2.06 -27.72
C VAL A 219 4.12 1.74 -26.80
N ARG A 220 4.36 1.81 -25.51
CA ARG A 220 3.35 1.57 -24.47
C ARG A 220 3.41 2.64 -23.40
N ALA A 221 2.27 2.97 -22.83
CA ALA A 221 2.16 3.83 -21.66
C ALA A 221 0.92 3.45 -20.85
N ARG A 222 0.91 3.79 -19.59
CA ARG A 222 -0.26 3.67 -18.72
C ARG A 222 -0.42 4.93 -17.92
N LEU A 223 -1.68 5.38 -17.79
CA LEU A 223 -2.07 6.42 -16.87
C LEU A 223 -3.27 5.92 -16.08
N MET A 224 -3.21 5.98 -14.76
CA MET A 224 -4.36 5.76 -13.87
C MET A 224 -4.39 6.83 -12.79
N THR A 225 -5.56 7.35 -12.54
CA THR A 225 -5.79 8.31 -11.45
C THR A 225 -6.17 7.61 -10.15
N GLN A 226 -6.07 8.35 -9.03
CA GLN A 226 -6.55 7.92 -7.71
C GLN A 226 -7.24 9.09 -6.99
N PHE A 227 -8.52 9.25 -7.24
CA PHE A 227 -9.34 10.17 -6.45
C PHE A 227 -9.90 9.45 -5.21
N GLY A 228 -10.44 10.20 -4.26
CA GLY A 228 -10.95 9.66 -3.01
C GLY A 228 -9.90 9.57 -1.91
N MET A 229 -10.12 8.68 -0.92
CA MET A 229 -9.25 8.57 0.26
C MET A 229 -7.80 8.21 -0.09
N TYR A 230 -7.58 7.42 -1.14
CA TYR A 230 -6.23 7.04 -1.60
C TYR A 230 -5.38 8.25 -2.01
N SER A 231 -5.99 9.34 -2.49
CA SER A 231 -5.26 10.58 -2.79
C SER A 231 -4.67 11.27 -1.55
N GLN A 232 -5.15 10.93 -0.36
CA GLN A 232 -4.64 11.44 0.91
C GLN A 232 -3.66 10.45 1.54
N THR A 233 -4.00 9.18 1.55
CA THR A 233 -3.33 8.17 2.36
C THR A 233 -2.08 7.61 1.68
N THR A 234 -2.07 7.50 0.36
CA THR A 234 -0.91 6.99 -0.40
C THR A 234 0.24 7.98 -0.45
N PRO A 235 0.05 9.25 -0.89
CA PRO A 235 1.15 10.20 -1.01
C PRO A 235 1.76 10.62 0.33
N ARG A 236 0.99 10.58 1.44
CA ARG A 236 1.51 10.95 2.76
C ARG A 236 2.70 10.12 3.23
N ASN A 237 2.87 8.92 2.68
CA ASN A 237 3.98 8.02 3.01
C ASN A 237 5.25 8.33 2.21
N ASP A 238 5.19 9.27 1.26
CA ASP A 238 6.35 9.73 0.50
C ASP A 238 7.25 10.64 1.36
N ALA A 239 8.52 10.30 1.46
CA ALA A 239 9.52 11.08 2.18
C ALA A 239 10.32 12.04 1.29
N SER A 240 10.11 12.03 -0.03
CA SER A 240 10.85 12.85 -0.99
C SER A 240 10.76 14.37 -0.76
N PRO A 241 9.66 14.94 -0.18
CA PRO A 241 9.62 16.37 0.17
C PRO A 241 10.68 16.82 1.19
N ALA A 242 11.30 15.88 1.92
CA ALA A 242 12.41 16.19 2.82
C ALA A 242 13.69 16.57 2.08
N ARG A 243 13.75 16.38 0.76
CA ARG A 243 14.92 16.68 -0.06
C ARG A 243 14.55 17.52 -1.29
N GLY A 244 15.23 18.65 -1.46
CA GLY A 244 14.98 19.57 -2.57
C GLY A 244 13.84 20.55 -2.27
N GLN A 245 13.32 21.20 -3.31
CA GLN A 245 12.34 22.28 -3.19
C GLN A 245 10.91 21.89 -3.58
N TRP A 246 10.74 20.75 -4.24
CA TRP A 246 9.47 20.35 -4.82
C TRP A 246 8.78 19.31 -3.96
N ASN A 247 7.49 19.52 -3.71
CA ASN A 247 6.65 18.56 -3.02
C ASN A 247 6.08 17.56 -4.04
N LEU A 248 6.73 16.41 -4.20
CA LEU A 248 6.32 15.39 -5.15
C LEU A 248 5.07 14.65 -4.69
N ALA A 249 4.83 14.55 -3.37
CA ALA A 249 3.59 14.00 -2.83
C ALA A 249 2.36 14.79 -3.31
N ASP A 250 2.44 16.12 -3.35
CA ASP A 250 1.36 16.96 -3.88
C ASP A 250 1.29 16.92 -5.41
N ALA A 251 2.44 16.85 -6.10
CA ALA A 251 2.50 16.79 -7.56
C ALA A 251 1.81 15.53 -8.12
N TYR A 252 1.95 14.39 -7.43
CA TYR A 252 1.42 13.10 -7.87
C TYR A 252 0.23 12.59 -7.05
N ARG A 253 -0.38 13.44 -6.23
CA ARG A 253 -1.47 13.09 -5.32
C ARG A 253 -2.59 12.29 -5.97
N TYR A 254 -2.96 12.63 -7.20
CA TYR A 254 -4.07 12.03 -7.93
C TYR A 254 -3.64 10.99 -8.97
N VAL A 255 -2.38 10.57 -8.94
CA VAL A 255 -1.82 9.62 -9.90
C VAL A 255 -1.43 8.33 -9.18
N SER A 256 -2.09 7.22 -9.53
CA SER A 256 -1.68 5.91 -9.05
C SER A 256 -0.63 5.26 -9.95
N GLU A 257 -0.81 5.35 -11.27
CA GLU A 257 0.14 4.84 -12.24
C GLU A 257 0.37 5.87 -13.36
N ALA A 258 1.63 6.11 -13.71
CA ALA A 258 2.01 6.94 -14.86
C ALA A 258 3.38 6.50 -15.36
N TYR A 259 3.40 5.69 -16.39
CA TYR A 259 4.65 5.25 -17.02
C TYR A 259 4.55 5.19 -18.53
N GLY A 260 5.71 5.30 -19.17
CA GLY A 260 5.89 5.08 -20.59
C GLY A 260 7.01 4.07 -20.83
N GLY A 261 6.93 3.36 -21.96
CA GLY A 261 7.90 2.33 -22.26
C GLY A 261 7.83 1.80 -23.68
N TYR A 262 8.62 0.76 -23.89
CA TYR A 262 8.77 0.12 -25.20
C TYR A 262 8.79 -1.40 -25.07
N HIS A 263 8.11 -2.08 -26.00
CA HIS A 263 8.07 -3.53 -26.14
C HIS A 263 9.10 -3.99 -27.18
N PHE A 264 9.92 -4.97 -26.82
CA PHE A 264 10.85 -5.65 -27.72
C PHE A 264 10.35 -7.06 -28.01
N ASN A 265 10.24 -7.41 -29.30
CA ASN A 265 9.83 -8.74 -29.78
C ASN A 265 10.96 -9.78 -29.64
N ALA A 266 11.52 -9.92 -28.44
CA ALA A 266 12.57 -10.87 -28.10
C ALA A 266 12.08 -11.85 -27.04
N LEU A 267 12.48 -13.13 -27.10
CA LEU A 267 11.94 -14.21 -26.25
C LEU A 267 10.40 -14.31 -26.41
N HIS A 268 9.65 -14.31 -25.30
CA HIS A 268 8.19 -14.18 -25.29
C HIS A 268 7.76 -12.73 -24.97
N GLY A 269 8.63 -11.76 -25.19
CA GLY A 269 8.46 -10.34 -24.96
C GLY A 269 9.44 -9.80 -23.92
N ILE A 270 9.91 -8.56 -24.14
CA ILE A 270 10.64 -7.76 -23.16
C ILE A 270 10.04 -6.36 -23.15
N ASN A 271 9.62 -5.88 -21.98
CA ASN A 271 9.14 -4.51 -21.81
C ASN A 271 10.13 -3.72 -20.97
N VAL A 272 10.41 -2.49 -21.38
CA VAL A 272 11.20 -1.53 -20.59
C VAL A 272 10.31 -0.32 -20.34
N ASP A 273 9.98 -0.08 -19.10
CA ASP A 273 9.06 0.98 -18.68
C ASP A 273 9.70 1.87 -17.61
N ALA A 274 9.38 3.17 -17.63
CA ALA A 274 9.84 4.14 -16.65
C ALA A 274 8.69 5.05 -16.18
N GLY A 275 8.62 5.32 -14.89
CA GLY A 275 7.60 6.16 -14.29
C GLY A 275 7.11 5.68 -12.93
N ILE A 276 5.83 5.94 -12.63
CA ILE A 276 5.13 5.56 -11.40
C ILE A 276 4.34 4.28 -11.66
N PHE A 277 4.55 3.29 -10.80
CA PHE A 277 3.93 1.96 -10.88
C PHE A 277 3.29 1.60 -9.56
N MET A 278 2.24 0.76 -9.59
CA MET A 278 1.83 0.02 -8.42
C MET A 278 2.96 -0.93 -7.99
N SER A 279 3.01 -1.22 -6.68
CA SER A 279 4.04 -2.08 -6.12
C SER A 279 4.08 -3.45 -6.79
N TYR A 280 5.30 -3.95 -7.00
CA TYR A 280 5.53 -5.35 -7.35
C TYR A 280 5.73 -6.22 -6.11
N VAL A 281 5.98 -5.63 -4.94
CA VAL A 281 6.15 -6.33 -3.66
C VAL A 281 4.79 -6.55 -3.03
N GLY A 282 4.51 -7.79 -2.65
CA GLY A 282 3.24 -8.18 -2.07
C GLY A 282 2.37 -9.01 -3.01
N LEU A 283 1.51 -9.86 -2.41
CA LEU A 283 0.55 -10.67 -3.15
C LEU A 283 -0.72 -9.88 -3.51
N PHE A 284 -1.19 -9.03 -2.58
CA PHE A 284 -2.40 -8.24 -2.78
C PHE A 284 -2.13 -7.02 -3.64
N SER A 285 -3.07 -6.73 -4.54
CA SER A 285 -3.07 -5.53 -5.36
C SER A 285 -3.41 -4.29 -4.53
N TYR A 286 -2.91 -3.14 -4.94
CA TYR A 286 -3.37 -1.82 -4.48
C TYR A 286 -4.88 -1.61 -4.71
N TYR A 287 -5.44 -2.22 -5.74
CA TYR A 287 -6.83 -2.11 -6.12
C TYR A 287 -7.66 -3.25 -5.52
N GLN A 288 -8.62 -2.90 -4.66
CA GLN A 288 -9.40 -3.88 -3.88
C GLN A 288 -10.30 -4.79 -4.73
N PHE A 289 -10.72 -4.34 -5.90
CA PHE A 289 -11.46 -5.18 -6.86
C PHE A 289 -10.69 -6.46 -7.22
N ASP A 290 -9.38 -6.38 -7.26
CA ASP A 290 -8.51 -7.49 -7.70
C ASP A 290 -8.13 -8.44 -6.55
N ASN A 291 -8.52 -8.16 -5.29
CA ASN A 291 -8.13 -8.89 -4.10
C ASN A 291 -9.22 -9.87 -3.60
N TRP A 292 -8.78 -10.93 -2.93
CA TRP A 292 -9.68 -11.91 -2.29
C TRP A 292 -10.31 -11.43 -0.97
N ALA A 293 -9.74 -10.41 -0.36
CA ALA A 293 -10.24 -9.75 0.85
C ALA A 293 -10.23 -8.24 0.63
N TYR A 294 -11.00 -7.49 1.43
CA TYR A 294 -11.01 -6.03 1.38
C TYR A 294 -9.87 -5.45 2.20
N GLN A 295 -9.79 -5.85 3.48
CA GLN A 295 -8.66 -5.50 4.32
C GLN A 295 -7.70 -6.69 4.38
N PRO A 296 -6.57 -6.65 3.67
CA PRO A 296 -5.57 -7.69 3.77
C PRO A 296 -4.90 -7.71 5.15
N SER A 297 -4.16 -8.78 5.43
CA SER A 297 -3.41 -8.95 6.68
C SER A 297 -2.36 -7.86 6.89
N TYR A 298 -1.92 -7.68 8.13
CA TYR A 298 -0.76 -6.85 8.47
C TYR A 298 0.47 -7.13 7.62
N VAL A 299 0.66 -8.37 7.20
CA VAL A 299 1.76 -8.76 6.31
C VAL A 299 1.70 -7.93 5.04
N SER A 300 0.56 -7.93 4.36
CA SER A 300 0.35 -7.12 3.15
C SER A 300 0.39 -5.61 3.44
N SER A 301 -0.11 -5.17 4.60
CA SER A 301 -0.08 -3.76 4.99
C SER A 301 1.35 -3.22 5.21
N ASN A 302 2.34 -4.09 5.38
CA ASN A 302 3.75 -3.71 5.51
C ASN A 302 4.51 -3.71 4.17
N THR A 303 3.84 -3.96 3.05
CA THR A 303 4.40 -3.81 1.71
C THR A 303 4.15 -2.41 1.15
N PRO A 304 4.95 -1.92 0.19
CA PRO A 304 4.74 -0.59 -0.38
C PRO A 304 3.56 -0.59 -1.35
N TRP A 305 2.94 0.56 -1.55
CA TRP A 305 1.82 0.70 -2.49
C TRP A 305 2.27 1.07 -3.90
N PHE A 306 3.37 1.82 -4.02
CA PHE A 306 3.86 2.28 -5.31
C PHE A 306 5.38 2.37 -5.35
N PHE A 307 5.92 2.41 -6.56
CA PHE A 307 7.31 2.74 -6.84
C PHE A 307 7.40 3.78 -7.97
N ASN A 308 8.41 4.63 -7.93
CA ASN A 308 8.80 5.47 -9.04
C ASN A 308 10.22 5.08 -9.48
N GLY A 309 10.37 4.72 -10.76
CA GLY A 309 11.66 4.22 -11.26
C GLY A 309 11.58 3.62 -12.66
N VAL A 310 12.39 2.59 -12.86
CA VAL A 310 12.46 1.83 -14.11
C VAL A 310 12.27 0.35 -13.81
N ARG A 311 11.47 -0.34 -14.62
CA ARG A 311 11.35 -1.79 -14.61
C ARG A 311 11.65 -2.38 -15.97
N VAL A 312 12.15 -3.61 -15.98
CA VAL A 312 12.30 -4.42 -17.18
C VAL A 312 11.56 -5.72 -16.97
N GLN A 313 10.52 -5.96 -17.76
CA GLN A 313 9.79 -7.25 -17.74
C GLN A 313 10.38 -8.14 -18.82
N ILE A 314 10.90 -9.29 -18.44
CA ILE A 314 11.48 -10.29 -19.34
C ILE A 314 10.63 -11.54 -19.24
N PHE A 315 10.15 -12.05 -20.36
CA PHE A 315 9.41 -13.31 -20.46
C PHE A 315 10.28 -14.35 -21.19
N PRO A 316 11.12 -15.13 -20.47
CA PRO A 316 11.94 -16.15 -21.09
C PRO A 316 11.12 -17.26 -21.74
N THR A 317 9.98 -17.59 -21.15
CA THR A 317 8.98 -18.55 -21.62
C THR A 317 7.57 -18.02 -21.37
N GLU A 318 6.56 -18.69 -21.90
CA GLU A 318 5.15 -18.39 -21.60
C GLU A 318 4.75 -18.63 -20.13
N HIS A 319 5.59 -19.33 -19.35
CA HIS A 319 5.35 -19.71 -17.95
C HIS A 319 6.13 -18.87 -16.93
N LEU A 320 7.07 -18.03 -17.37
CA LEU A 320 8.03 -17.35 -16.48
C LEU A 320 8.19 -15.89 -16.86
N LYS A 321 8.05 -15.01 -15.85
CA LYS A 321 8.43 -13.60 -15.90
C LYS A 321 9.56 -13.34 -14.89
N ILE A 322 10.59 -12.62 -15.33
CA ILE A 322 11.66 -12.06 -14.49
C ILE A 322 11.61 -10.55 -14.67
N GLU A 323 11.56 -9.80 -13.56
CA GLU A 323 11.30 -8.37 -13.62
C GLU A 323 12.25 -7.62 -12.67
N PRO A 324 13.47 -7.25 -13.10
CA PRO A 324 14.36 -6.36 -12.35
C PRO A 324 13.85 -4.93 -12.32
N TRP A 325 14.11 -4.25 -11.18
CA TRP A 325 13.68 -2.90 -10.87
C TRP A 325 14.83 -2.02 -10.40
N PHE A 326 14.80 -0.76 -10.79
CA PHE A 326 15.59 0.32 -10.23
C PHE A 326 14.65 1.45 -9.83
N VAL A 327 14.60 1.80 -8.53
CA VAL A 327 13.58 2.71 -7.98
C VAL A 327 14.21 3.80 -7.12
N ASN A 328 13.53 4.94 -7.02
CA ASN A 328 14.00 6.08 -6.23
C ASN A 328 14.10 5.77 -4.73
N GLY A 329 13.26 4.88 -4.21
CA GLY A 329 13.22 4.43 -2.83
C GLY A 329 11.96 3.61 -2.56
N TRP A 330 11.84 3.10 -1.35
CA TRP A 330 10.67 2.37 -0.88
C TRP A 330 9.47 3.31 -0.73
N GLN A 331 8.44 3.11 -1.53
CA GLN A 331 7.23 3.93 -1.55
C GLN A 331 7.55 5.44 -1.62
N SER A 332 8.40 5.84 -2.57
CA SER A 332 8.83 7.22 -2.72
C SER A 332 8.81 7.68 -4.18
N TYR A 333 8.21 8.85 -4.41
CA TYR A 333 8.23 9.49 -5.73
C TYR A 333 9.61 9.99 -6.12
N GLY A 334 10.39 10.46 -5.15
CA GLY A 334 11.75 10.95 -5.36
C GLY A 334 12.74 10.33 -4.38
N ARG A 335 14.00 10.50 -4.67
CA ARG A 335 15.08 10.09 -3.78
C ARG A 335 15.20 11.07 -2.61
N PHE A 336 15.28 10.58 -1.38
CA PHE A 336 15.43 11.42 -0.19
C PHE A 336 16.72 11.15 0.62
N ASN A 337 17.38 10.01 0.41
CA ASN A 337 18.73 9.70 0.91
C ASN A 337 19.72 9.49 -0.25
N ASN A 338 20.87 8.87 0.01
CA ASN A 338 21.96 8.79 -0.97
C ASN A 338 21.79 7.63 -1.95
N ARG A 339 21.20 6.51 -1.54
CA ARG A 339 21.09 5.30 -2.36
C ARG A 339 19.67 5.06 -2.82
N PRO A 340 19.47 4.82 -4.12
CA PRO A 340 18.22 4.28 -4.65
C PRO A 340 18.02 2.83 -4.24
N GLY A 341 16.79 2.33 -4.44
CA GLY A 341 16.45 0.93 -4.25
C GLY A 341 16.61 0.11 -5.53
N PHE A 342 16.88 -1.18 -5.34
CA PHE A 342 16.89 -2.18 -6.39
C PHE A 342 15.94 -3.31 -6.00
N GLY A 343 15.32 -3.91 -6.98
CA GLY A 343 14.42 -5.04 -6.73
C GLY A 343 14.33 -5.99 -7.89
N ALA A 344 13.64 -7.08 -7.63
CA ALA A 344 13.29 -8.05 -8.65
C ALA A 344 11.99 -8.76 -8.27
N GLN A 345 11.19 -9.09 -9.29
CA GLN A 345 10.08 -10.02 -9.16
C GLN A 345 10.32 -11.23 -10.07
N ILE A 346 9.99 -12.41 -9.58
CA ILE A 346 9.89 -13.64 -10.37
C ILE A 346 8.47 -14.14 -10.25
N LEU A 347 7.76 -14.26 -11.37
CA LEU A 347 6.45 -14.89 -11.44
C LEU A 347 6.56 -16.17 -12.29
N TRP A 348 6.24 -17.30 -11.67
CA TRP A 348 6.27 -18.60 -12.33
C TRP A 348 4.93 -19.32 -12.22
N ARG A 349 4.34 -19.62 -13.36
CA ARG A 349 3.07 -20.32 -13.52
C ARG A 349 3.26 -21.55 -14.41
N PRO A 350 3.67 -22.70 -13.86
CA PRO A 350 3.97 -23.88 -14.67
C PRO A 350 2.73 -24.55 -15.27
N ASN A 351 1.57 -24.29 -14.70
CA ASN A 351 0.27 -24.84 -15.12
C ASN A 351 -0.88 -24.00 -14.55
N GLY A 352 -2.13 -24.27 -14.98
CA GLY A 352 -3.31 -23.46 -14.63
C GLY A 352 -3.77 -23.53 -13.15
N TRP A 353 -3.12 -24.33 -12.32
CA TRP A 353 -3.50 -24.47 -10.91
C TRP A 353 -2.42 -23.97 -9.91
N LEU A 354 -1.23 -23.58 -10.38
CA LEU A 354 -0.12 -23.13 -9.53
C LEU A 354 0.40 -21.77 -10.00
N SER A 355 0.55 -20.85 -9.07
CA SER A 355 1.23 -19.57 -9.24
C SER A 355 2.23 -19.38 -8.10
N VAL A 356 3.50 -19.10 -8.42
CA VAL A 356 4.57 -18.80 -7.48
C VAL A 356 5.09 -17.40 -7.79
N LEU A 357 5.17 -16.57 -6.75
CA LEU A 357 5.61 -15.20 -6.83
C LEU A 357 6.74 -14.98 -5.82
N GLY A 358 7.88 -14.49 -6.29
CA GLY A 358 9.00 -14.09 -5.44
C GLY A 358 9.31 -12.62 -5.67
N ASN A 359 9.33 -11.81 -4.61
CA ASN A 359 9.59 -10.39 -4.65
C ASN A 359 10.78 -10.04 -3.76
N GLN A 360 11.75 -9.32 -4.29
CA GLN A 360 12.96 -8.92 -3.59
C GLN A 360 13.15 -7.42 -3.69
N TYR A 361 13.57 -6.79 -2.59
CA TYR A 361 13.99 -5.40 -2.53
C TYR A 361 15.28 -5.28 -1.72
N ALA A 362 16.21 -4.45 -2.16
CA ALA A 362 17.49 -4.27 -1.48
C ALA A 362 18.13 -2.90 -1.74
N LEU A 363 19.08 -2.57 -0.90
CA LEU A 363 20.07 -1.50 -1.04
C LEU A 363 19.55 -0.08 -0.90
N GLY A 364 18.25 0.17 -0.86
CA GLY A 364 17.68 1.50 -0.65
C GLY A 364 17.97 2.04 0.76
N GLU A 365 18.36 3.30 0.85
CA GLU A 365 18.44 4.04 2.10
C GLU A 365 17.08 4.72 2.36
N ASP A 366 16.13 3.96 2.93
CA ASP A 366 14.71 4.31 2.96
C ASP A 366 14.21 4.84 4.31
N THR A 367 15.11 4.99 5.30
CA THR A 367 14.76 5.65 6.56
C THR A 367 15.16 7.11 6.51
N LEU A 368 14.15 7.99 6.63
CA LEU A 368 14.34 9.43 6.56
C LEU A 368 15.37 9.91 7.59
N ASN A 369 16.26 10.83 7.19
CA ASN A 369 17.33 11.42 8.00
C ASN A 369 18.30 10.41 8.63
N THR A 370 18.39 9.20 8.07
CA THR A 370 19.33 8.18 8.57
C THR A 370 20.17 7.62 7.41
N PRO A 371 21.14 8.39 6.90
CA PRO A 371 22.04 7.92 5.85
C PRO A 371 22.81 6.68 6.29
N GLY A 372 23.05 5.76 5.35
CA GLY A 372 23.74 4.50 5.62
C GLY A 372 22.88 3.42 6.26
N ARG A 373 21.58 3.65 6.53
CA ARG A 373 20.63 2.61 6.91
C ARG A 373 20.01 2.03 5.66
N VAL A 374 20.34 0.79 5.37
CA VAL A 374 19.99 0.08 4.15
C VAL A 374 18.86 -0.91 4.42
N ARG A 375 17.86 -0.95 3.55
CA ARG A 375 16.70 -1.85 3.62
C ARG A 375 16.89 -3.08 2.77
N TYR A 376 16.43 -4.22 3.31
CA TYR A 376 16.29 -5.50 2.63
C TYR A 376 14.90 -6.05 2.92
N HIS A 377 14.24 -6.57 1.89
CA HIS A 377 12.87 -7.07 2.01
C HIS A 377 12.62 -8.20 1.01
N THR A 378 11.88 -9.23 1.43
CA THR A 378 11.39 -10.31 0.58
C THR A 378 9.94 -10.61 0.95
N ASP A 379 9.09 -10.74 -0.06
CA ASP A 379 7.69 -11.16 0.07
C ASP A 379 7.44 -12.24 -0.98
N ASP A 380 7.34 -13.49 -0.54
CA ASP A 380 7.26 -14.65 -1.41
C ASP A 380 5.93 -15.38 -1.19
N SER A 381 5.25 -15.68 -2.29
CA SER A 381 3.90 -16.23 -2.25
C SER A 381 3.73 -17.45 -3.14
N ILE A 382 2.89 -18.38 -2.68
CA ILE A 382 2.40 -19.49 -3.47
C ILE A 382 0.88 -19.51 -3.46
N GLN A 383 0.28 -19.72 -4.61
CA GLN A 383 -1.17 -19.85 -4.77
C GLN A 383 -1.48 -21.16 -5.48
N ILE A 384 -2.41 -21.94 -4.94
CA ILE A 384 -2.76 -23.27 -5.45
C ILE A 384 -4.27 -23.40 -5.56
N LYS A 385 -4.77 -23.61 -6.78
CA LYS A 385 -6.14 -24.04 -7.07
C LYS A 385 -6.22 -25.56 -6.89
N TYR A 386 -6.72 -26.03 -5.76
CA TYR A 386 -6.73 -27.45 -5.39
C TYR A 386 -8.02 -28.17 -5.76
N TYR A 387 -9.07 -27.42 -6.12
CA TYR A 387 -10.33 -27.93 -6.63
C TYR A 387 -10.79 -27.11 -7.82
N ASP A 388 -11.26 -27.79 -8.88
CA ASP A 388 -11.81 -27.17 -10.09
C ASP A 388 -12.82 -28.13 -10.71
N ASN A 389 -14.12 -27.82 -10.60
CA ASN A 389 -15.21 -28.61 -11.16
C ASN A 389 -16.40 -27.70 -11.50
N PRO A 390 -16.43 -27.15 -12.73
CA PRO A 390 -17.44 -26.16 -13.13
C PRO A 390 -18.88 -26.72 -13.22
N GLU A 391 -19.06 -28.06 -13.15
CA GLU A 391 -20.39 -28.69 -13.14
C GLU A 391 -21.03 -28.73 -11.75
N LYS A 392 -20.29 -28.38 -10.71
CA LYS A 392 -20.78 -28.38 -9.32
C LYS A 392 -21.11 -26.97 -8.85
N PHE A 393 -22.03 -26.88 -7.87
CA PHE A 393 -22.36 -25.60 -7.24
C PHE A 393 -21.14 -24.92 -6.61
N MET A 394 -20.27 -25.68 -5.93
CA MET A 394 -18.91 -25.23 -5.59
C MET A 394 -18.00 -25.58 -6.78
N ASP A 395 -17.67 -24.61 -7.57
CA ASP A 395 -16.93 -24.78 -8.82
C ASP A 395 -15.41 -24.73 -8.64
N LYS A 396 -14.88 -23.93 -7.71
CA LYS A 396 -13.44 -23.82 -7.47
C LYS A 396 -13.10 -23.67 -5.99
N ALA A 397 -11.87 -24.06 -5.66
CA ALA A 397 -11.27 -23.75 -4.38
C ALA A 397 -9.76 -23.58 -4.53
N ALA A 398 -9.24 -22.52 -3.90
CA ALA A 398 -7.82 -22.22 -3.93
C ALA A 398 -7.35 -21.68 -2.59
N PHE A 399 -6.05 -21.76 -2.33
CA PHE A 399 -5.42 -21.08 -1.22
C PHE A 399 -4.19 -20.29 -1.66
N SER A 400 -3.82 -19.30 -0.86
CA SER A 400 -2.55 -18.60 -0.93
C SER A 400 -1.83 -18.68 0.39
N LEU A 401 -0.50 -18.73 0.32
CA LEU A 401 0.40 -18.60 1.46
C LEU A 401 1.49 -17.62 1.09
N THR A 402 1.71 -16.62 1.94
CA THR A 402 2.76 -15.62 1.80
C THR A 402 3.66 -15.65 3.02
N GLY A 403 4.97 -15.64 2.80
CA GLY A 403 5.98 -15.35 3.81
C GLY A 403 6.64 -14.03 3.50
N ASP A 404 6.76 -13.16 4.48
CA ASP A 404 7.30 -11.82 4.33
C ASP A 404 8.36 -11.54 5.41
N MET A 405 9.53 -11.07 4.99
CA MET A 405 10.63 -10.70 5.86
C MET A 405 11.23 -9.38 5.41
N GLY A 406 11.43 -8.48 6.35
CA GLY A 406 12.12 -7.23 6.10
C GLY A 406 13.07 -6.87 7.21
N CYS A 407 14.14 -6.15 6.89
CA CYS A 407 15.03 -5.61 7.90
C CYS A 407 15.82 -4.41 7.39
N GLU A 408 16.39 -3.68 8.33
CA GLU A 408 17.35 -2.62 8.06
C GLU A 408 18.69 -2.90 8.74
N HIS A 409 19.77 -2.47 8.08
CA HIS A 409 21.14 -2.61 8.55
C HIS A 409 21.92 -1.31 8.34
N GLY A 410 22.77 -0.96 9.29
CA GLY A 410 23.51 0.30 9.30
C GLY A 410 22.73 1.43 9.99
N GLY A 411 23.28 2.62 10.06
CA GLY A 411 22.65 3.77 10.72
C GLY A 411 22.19 3.47 12.16
N GLY A 412 22.95 2.69 12.92
CA GLY A 412 22.68 2.36 14.33
C GLY A 412 21.78 1.15 14.59
N VAL A 413 21.40 0.38 13.56
CA VAL A 413 20.55 -0.81 13.69
C VAL A 413 21.13 -2.01 12.94
N SER A 414 20.61 -3.21 13.23
CA SER A 414 20.93 -4.40 12.45
C SER A 414 19.73 -5.36 12.32
N CYS A 415 19.74 -6.17 11.27
CA CYS A 415 18.72 -7.19 11.03
C CYS A 415 18.58 -8.20 12.18
N ALA A 416 19.70 -8.59 12.79
CA ALA A 416 19.73 -9.58 13.86
C ALA A 416 19.70 -8.98 15.27
N GLY A 417 20.07 -7.70 15.43
CA GLY A 417 20.33 -7.08 16.73
C GLY A 417 21.66 -7.51 17.33
N GLY A 418 21.99 -6.96 18.50
CA GLY A 418 23.17 -7.30 19.28
C GLY A 418 23.89 -6.07 19.82
N SER A 419 24.59 -6.23 20.98
CA SER A 419 25.19 -5.10 21.71
C SER A 419 26.21 -4.29 20.89
N ALA A 420 26.93 -4.95 19.99
CA ALA A 420 27.92 -4.29 19.12
C ALA A 420 27.36 -3.79 17.78
N LYS A 421 26.16 -4.23 17.39
CA LYS A 421 25.56 -3.96 16.06
C LYS A 421 24.30 -3.10 16.11
N GLY A 422 23.91 -2.67 17.30
CA GLY A 422 22.69 -1.94 17.56
C GLY A 422 21.44 -2.81 17.72
N PRO A 423 20.30 -2.23 18.09
CA PRO A 423 19.03 -2.91 18.27
C PRO A 423 18.54 -3.58 16.98
N LYS A 424 17.69 -4.60 17.18
CA LYS A 424 17.08 -5.33 16.08
C LYS A 424 16.04 -4.46 15.39
N GLN A 425 16.16 -4.36 14.05
CA GLN A 425 15.22 -3.66 13.19
C GLN A 425 14.82 -4.60 12.05
N SER A 426 13.79 -5.41 12.30
CA SER A 426 13.34 -6.39 11.32
C SER A 426 11.93 -6.84 11.63
N PHE A 427 11.25 -7.39 10.63
CA PHE A 427 10.03 -8.16 10.88
C PHE A 427 10.05 -9.49 10.14
N LEU A 428 9.24 -10.40 10.63
CA LEU A 428 8.89 -11.66 10.01
C LEU A 428 7.40 -11.84 10.14
N GLY A 429 6.74 -12.09 9.02
CA GLY A 429 5.31 -12.32 8.94
C GLY A 429 4.95 -13.44 8.00
N TYR A 430 3.73 -13.91 8.14
CA TYR A 430 3.08 -14.79 7.18
C TYR A 430 1.59 -14.51 7.13
N MET A 431 0.97 -14.75 5.98
CA MET A 431 -0.47 -14.73 5.81
C MET A 431 -0.94 -15.92 4.98
N PHE A 432 -2.15 -16.34 5.25
CA PHE A 432 -2.82 -17.42 4.56
C PHE A 432 -4.26 -17.03 4.25
N TYR A 433 -4.70 -17.33 3.03
CA TYR A 433 -6.08 -17.14 2.60
C TYR A 433 -6.57 -18.38 1.86
N ASN A 434 -7.80 -18.79 2.14
CA ASN A 434 -8.51 -19.83 1.41
C ASN A 434 -9.78 -19.22 0.81
N ARG A 435 -9.99 -19.44 -0.51
CA ARG A 435 -11.15 -18.92 -1.22
C ARG A 435 -11.89 -20.05 -1.93
N LEU A 436 -13.19 -20.02 -1.80
CA LEU A 436 -14.15 -20.91 -2.45
C LEU A 436 -15.02 -20.08 -3.40
N TRP A 437 -15.31 -20.63 -4.57
CA TRP A 437 -16.22 -20.03 -5.54
C TRP A 437 -17.41 -20.93 -5.78
N PHE A 438 -18.58 -20.30 -6.03
CA PHE A 438 -19.86 -21.00 -6.18
C PHE A 438 -20.66 -20.40 -7.33
N ASP A 439 -21.49 -21.23 -7.98
CA ASP A 439 -22.45 -20.86 -9.01
C ASP A 439 -21.79 -20.10 -10.18
N ASN A 440 -20.81 -20.72 -10.80
CA ASN A 440 -20.03 -20.16 -11.91
C ASN A 440 -19.38 -18.82 -11.54
N ASP A 441 -18.65 -18.80 -10.42
CA ASP A 441 -17.96 -17.65 -9.86
C ASP A 441 -18.87 -16.49 -9.43
N ARG A 442 -20.20 -16.73 -9.31
CA ARG A 442 -21.13 -15.67 -8.88
C ARG A 442 -20.95 -15.29 -7.43
N TYR A 443 -20.55 -16.25 -6.60
CA TYR A 443 -20.29 -16.03 -5.18
C TYR A 443 -18.87 -16.45 -4.83
N GLY A 444 -18.25 -15.69 -3.95
CA GLY A 444 -16.94 -15.99 -3.37
C GLY A 444 -17.01 -15.99 -1.85
N LEU A 445 -16.35 -16.94 -1.20
CA LEU A 445 -16.15 -16.96 0.24
C LEU A 445 -14.66 -17.10 0.52
N THR A 446 -14.09 -16.11 1.22
CA THR A 446 -12.68 -16.12 1.62
C THR A 446 -12.57 -16.12 3.13
N ILE A 447 -11.69 -16.95 3.67
CA ILE A 447 -11.27 -16.90 5.07
C ILE A 447 -9.75 -16.84 5.08
N GLY A 448 -9.21 -15.90 5.84
CA GLY A 448 -7.77 -15.75 5.93
C GLY A 448 -7.33 -14.83 7.03
N GLY A 449 -6.06 -14.53 7.05
CA GLY A 449 -5.40 -13.67 8.01
C GLY A 449 -3.91 -13.98 8.12
N GLY A 450 -3.25 -13.37 9.09
CA GLY A 450 -1.82 -13.53 9.26
C GLY A 450 -1.30 -13.10 10.62
N GLN A 451 0.00 -13.17 10.74
CA GLN A 451 0.71 -12.77 11.95
C GLN A 451 2.03 -12.11 11.59
N ILE A 452 2.42 -11.09 12.35
CA ILE A 452 3.75 -10.48 12.26
C ILE A 452 4.43 -10.41 13.62
N ASN A 453 5.75 -10.49 13.60
CA ASN A 453 6.65 -10.15 14.70
C ASN A 453 7.64 -9.09 14.19
N ASN A 454 7.50 -7.87 14.69
CA ASN A 454 8.15 -6.68 14.14
C ASN A 454 8.81 -5.86 15.27
N PRO A 455 9.94 -6.33 15.84
CA PRO A 455 10.70 -5.53 16.79
C PRO A 455 11.33 -4.32 16.08
N GLY A 456 11.10 -3.13 16.68
CA GLY A 456 11.46 -1.84 16.08
C GLY A 456 10.34 -1.17 15.31
N ARG A 457 9.20 -1.84 15.16
CA ARG A 457 8.00 -1.30 14.49
C ARG A 457 8.30 -0.82 13.06
N TYR A 458 9.13 -1.59 12.39
CA TYR A 458 9.56 -1.34 11.02
C TYR A 458 8.36 -1.39 10.06
N LEU A 459 8.15 -0.33 9.29
CA LEU A 459 7.05 -0.20 8.30
C LEU A 459 5.63 -0.36 8.87
N VAL A 460 5.42 -0.16 10.15
CA VAL A 460 4.07 -0.24 10.72
C VAL A 460 3.24 0.95 10.25
N LEU A 461 2.07 0.68 9.69
CA LEU A 461 1.13 1.72 9.27
C LEU A 461 0.57 2.45 10.48
N LEU A 462 0.80 3.74 10.52
CA LEU A 462 0.32 4.62 11.57
C LEU A 462 -0.85 5.46 11.06
N PRO A 463 -1.86 5.72 11.89
CA PRO A 463 -2.92 6.63 11.49
C PRO A 463 -2.36 8.03 11.31
N PRO A 464 -2.83 8.78 10.32
CA PRO A 464 -2.50 10.19 10.22
C PRO A 464 -3.13 10.95 11.39
N ILE A 465 -2.32 11.73 12.07
CA ILE A 465 -2.81 12.75 13.00
C ILE A 465 -2.54 14.11 12.39
N ASN A 466 -3.56 14.93 12.23
CA ASN A 466 -3.43 16.29 11.76
C ASN A 466 -2.57 16.43 10.49
N GLY A 467 -2.78 15.55 9.51
CA GLY A 467 -1.96 15.53 8.31
C GLY A 467 -0.54 15.02 8.51
N ALA A 468 -0.30 14.20 9.55
CA ALA A 468 0.98 13.53 9.75
C ALA A 468 1.42 12.78 8.48
N THR A 469 2.68 12.97 8.11
CA THR A 469 3.31 12.40 6.91
C THR A 469 4.55 11.59 7.31
N ALA A 470 5.21 10.97 6.34
CA ALA A 470 6.50 10.31 6.56
C ALA A 470 7.55 11.26 7.19
N ILE A 471 7.46 12.57 6.89
CA ILE A 471 8.38 13.59 7.43
C ILE A 471 8.07 13.96 8.88
N THR A 472 6.79 14.11 9.20
CA THR A 472 6.36 14.58 10.52
C THR A 472 6.24 13.47 11.55
N GLY A 473 6.02 12.24 11.08
CA GLY A 473 5.82 11.08 11.95
C GLY A 473 4.54 11.13 12.77
N THR A 474 4.36 10.11 13.58
CA THR A 474 3.23 9.99 14.53
C THR A 474 3.79 9.89 15.94
N PRO A 475 3.61 10.91 16.79
CA PRO A 475 4.35 11.00 18.06
C PRO A 475 3.88 10.00 19.13
N TYR A 476 2.69 9.41 19.03
CA TYR A 476 2.17 8.49 20.05
C TYR A 476 2.46 7.00 19.79
N PHE A 477 2.95 6.65 18.60
CA PHE A 477 3.38 5.31 18.28
C PHE A 477 4.71 5.39 17.54
N THR A 478 5.80 5.39 18.29
CA THR A 478 7.13 5.61 17.75
C THR A 478 7.70 4.36 17.10
N GLU A 479 8.35 4.51 15.96
CA GLU A 479 9.14 3.47 15.28
C GLU A 479 10.58 3.49 15.79
N ASN A 480 10.75 3.26 17.10
CA ASN A 480 12.09 3.20 17.67
C ASN A 480 12.69 1.81 17.48
N PRO A 481 13.95 1.70 17.06
CA PRO A 481 14.64 0.43 16.96
C PRO A 481 14.61 -0.37 18.27
N GLY A 482 14.16 -1.63 18.17
CA GLY A 482 14.03 -2.52 19.32
C GLY A 482 12.66 -2.52 20.02
N ASP A 483 11.80 -1.53 19.78
CA ASP A 483 10.45 -1.49 20.35
C ASP A 483 9.63 -2.70 19.90
N PRO A 484 8.93 -3.40 20.82
CA PRO A 484 8.19 -4.59 20.46
C PRO A 484 6.91 -4.26 19.68
N TYR A 485 6.64 -5.05 18.66
CA TYR A 485 5.33 -5.09 17.99
C TYR A 485 5.08 -6.50 17.47
N LYS A 486 3.99 -7.10 17.92
CA LYS A 486 3.46 -8.36 17.39
C LYS A 486 1.99 -8.19 17.17
N ALA A 487 1.53 -8.58 15.99
CA ALA A 487 0.12 -8.47 15.64
C ALA A 487 -0.34 -9.69 14.85
N TRP A 488 -1.64 -9.93 14.88
CA TRP A 488 -2.31 -10.95 14.10
C TRP A 488 -3.71 -10.49 13.70
N ASP A 489 -4.22 -11.07 12.66
CA ASP A 489 -5.55 -10.79 12.16
C ASP A 489 -6.22 -12.04 11.59
N VAL A 490 -7.55 -11.99 11.51
CA VAL A 490 -8.38 -12.96 10.82
C VAL A 490 -9.54 -12.22 10.17
N SER A 491 -9.90 -12.62 8.95
CA SER A 491 -11.03 -12.08 8.21
C SER A 491 -11.88 -13.17 7.57
N GLY A 492 -13.16 -12.86 7.41
CA GLY A 492 -14.10 -13.60 6.60
C GLY A 492 -14.75 -12.66 5.60
N THR A 493 -14.63 -12.96 4.32
CA THR A 493 -15.10 -12.12 3.21
C THR A 493 -16.09 -12.89 2.37
N PHE A 494 -17.25 -12.31 2.11
CA PHE A 494 -18.25 -12.83 1.17
C PHE A 494 -18.43 -11.86 0.02
N ASP A 495 -18.32 -12.37 -1.21
CA ASP A 495 -18.50 -11.63 -2.44
C ASP A 495 -19.73 -12.10 -3.21
N TRP A 496 -20.54 -11.17 -3.66
CA TRP A 496 -21.52 -11.37 -4.70
C TRP A 496 -21.07 -10.66 -5.97
N MET A 497 -20.81 -11.42 -7.03
CA MET A 497 -20.28 -10.98 -8.32
C MET A 497 -21.32 -11.22 -9.42
N PRO A 498 -22.39 -10.36 -9.54
CA PRO A 498 -23.45 -10.56 -10.53
C PRO A 498 -22.93 -10.44 -11.97
N SER A 499 -21.86 -9.69 -12.20
CA SER A 499 -21.18 -9.59 -13.49
C SER A 499 -19.66 -9.49 -13.31
N GLN A 500 -18.93 -9.48 -14.40
CA GLN A 500 -17.47 -9.29 -14.40
C GLN A 500 -17.03 -7.88 -13.97
N TYR A 501 -17.94 -6.90 -13.95
CA TYR A 501 -17.64 -5.49 -13.74
C TYR A 501 -17.92 -4.99 -12.33
N ILE A 502 -18.61 -5.79 -11.51
CA ILE A 502 -19.02 -5.36 -10.17
C ILE A 502 -18.93 -6.50 -9.16
N THR A 503 -18.45 -6.15 -7.97
CA THR A 503 -18.45 -7.01 -6.78
C THR A 503 -19.08 -6.25 -5.63
N PHE A 504 -20.10 -6.84 -5.01
CA PHE A 504 -20.61 -6.46 -3.69
C PHE A 504 -19.89 -7.32 -2.67
N ARG A 505 -19.17 -6.71 -1.73
CA ARG A 505 -18.31 -7.38 -0.76
C ARG A 505 -18.76 -7.08 0.64
N TRP A 506 -18.88 -8.11 1.46
CA TRP A 506 -19.08 -8.04 2.90
C TRP A 506 -17.88 -8.69 3.57
N GLU A 507 -17.31 -8.01 4.54
CA GLU A 507 -16.16 -8.54 5.29
C GLU A 507 -16.31 -8.26 6.77
N TYR A 508 -15.98 -9.27 7.59
CA TYR A 508 -15.71 -9.10 8.99
C TYR A 508 -14.23 -9.32 9.25
N ASN A 509 -13.63 -8.43 10.03
CA ASN A 509 -12.21 -8.46 10.35
C ASN A 509 -12.00 -8.30 11.85
N HIS A 510 -11.18 -9.19 12.44
CA HIS A 510 -10.65 -9.06 13.78
C HIS A 510 -9.14 -8.88 13.72
N ARG A 511 -8.62 -7.88 14.42
CA ARG A 511 -7.20 -7.55 14.46
C ARG A 511 -6.75 -7.34 15.91
N ALA A 512 -5.54 -7.80 16.26
CA ALA A 512 -5.00 -7.65 17.60
C ALA A 512 -3.48 -7.43 17.57
N ALA A 513 -2.99 -6.67 18.57
CA ALA A 513 -1.58 -6.41 18.77
C ALA A 513 -1.19 -6.54 20.25
N ASN A 514 0.08 -6.81 20.52
CA ASN A 514 0.59 -6.89 21.89
C ASN A 514 0.71 -5.53 22.60
N VAL A 515 0.68 -4.44 21.82
CA VAL A 515 0.72 -3.05 22.29
C VAL A 515 -0.54 -2.30 21.85
N PRO A 516 -0.96 -1.22 22.55
CA PRO A 516 -2.04 -0.38 22.09
C PRO A 516 -1.71 0.24 20.73
N TYR A 517 -2.56 0.00 19.73
CA TYR A 517 -2.30 0.36 18.33
C TYR A 517 -3.55 0.83 17.59
N PHE A 518 -4.72 0.23 17.88
CA PHE A 518 -5.99 0.51 17.22
C PHE A 518 -6.72 1.66 17.87
N THR A 519 -7.49 2.40 17.09
CA THR A 519 -8.32 3.49 17.61
C THR A 519 -9.37 2.96 18.58
N GLY A 520 -9.47 3.58 19.75
CA GLY A 520 -10.50 3.35 20.75
C GLY A 520 -11.67 4.34 20.64
N PRO A 521 -12.68 4.23 21.50
CA PRO A 521 -13.85 5.10 21.48
C PRO A 521 -13.52 6.60 21.61
N GLY A 522 -12.43 6.93 22.30
CA GLY A 522 -11.96 8.32 22.46
C GLY A 522 -11.40 8.96 21.19
N GLY A 523 -11.14 8.15 20.15
CA GLY A 523 -10.54 8.61 18.90
C GLY A 523 -9.06 8.94 19.00
N VAL A 524 -8.48 9.36 17.88
CA VAL A 524 -7.06 9.75 17.72
C VAL A 524 -6.90 11.20 17.29
N THR A 525 -7.99 11.93 17.14
CA THR A 525 -8.00 13.36 16.81
C THR A 525 -8.05 14.19 18.10
N PRO A 526 -7.11 15.11 18.32
CA PRO A 526 -7.08 15.94 19.53
C PRO A 526 -8.24 16.93 19.59
N PRO A 527 -8.55 17.45 20.80
CA PRO A 527 -9.52 18.53 20.95
C PRO A 527 -9.17 19.75 20.07
N GLY A 528 -10.16 20.32 19.42
CA GLY A 528 -9.96 21.41 18.45
C GLY A 528 -9.84 20.93 16.99
N GLY A 529 -9.83 19.63 16.78
CA GLY A 529 -9.88 19.03 15.44
C GLY A 529 -8.56 19.05 14.69
N ASN A 530 -8.66 18.71 13.42
CA ASN A 530 -7.52 18.64 12.51
C ASN A 530 -7.37 19.98 11.76
N ASN A 531 -6.61 20.92 12.30
CA ASN A 531 -6.43 22.25 11.72
C ASN A 531 -5.18 22.40 10.85
N GLY A 532 -4.57 21.30 10.44
CA GLY A 532 -3.53 21.26 9.42
C GLY A 532 -2.09 21.45 9.92
N ALA A 533 -1.85 21.62 11.23
CA ALA A 533 -0.49 21.67 11.76
C ALA A 533 -0.03 20.29 12.24
N PRO A 534 0.77 19.53 11.48
CA PRO A 534 1.21 18.19 11.85
C PRO A 534 1.92 18.17 13.20
N GLY A 535 1.54 17.24 14.08
CA GLY A 535 2.16 17.08 15.40
C GLY A 535 1.88 18.19 16.43
N SER A 536 1.13 19.23 16.06
CA SER A 536 0.90 20.39 16.94
C SER A 536 -0.05 20.12 18.12
N PHE A 537 -0.69 18.98 18.17
CA PHE A 537 -1.73 18.69 19.16
C PHE A 537 -1.44 17.51 20.08
N VAL A 538 -0.48 16.70 19.78
CA VAL A 538 -0.17 15.51 20.58
C VAL A 538 0.86 15.86 21.63
N CYS A 539 0.42 15.81 22.90
CA CYS A 539 1.29 15.97 24.04
C CYS A 539 1.55 14.62 24.67
N LEU A 540 2.76 14.17 24.59
CA LEU A 540 3.23 13.03 25.39
C LEU A 540 3.53 13.53 26.81
N THR A 541 3.22 12.69 27.81
CA THR A 541 3.57 12.95 29.21
C THR A 541 5.09 13.22 29.30
N GLY A 542 5.45 14.41 29.78
CA GLY A 542 6.86 14.83 29.89
C GLY A 542 7.38 15.76 28.79
N ILE A 543 6.60 16.03 27.74
CA ILE A 543 6.93 17.05 26.73
C ILE A 543 6.19 18.35 27.07
N SER A 544 6.93 19.40 27.31
CA SER A 544 6.40 20.65 27.86
C SER A 544 5.67 21.58 26.89
N ILE A 545 5.56 21.22 25.61
CA ILE A 545 4.97 22.12 24.61
C ILE A 545 3.91 21.38 23.79
N CYS A 546 2.63 21.69 24.08
CA CYS A 546 1.50 21.33 23.26
C CYS A 546 0.80 22.60 22.81
N ASN A 547 0.88 22.96 21.55
CA ASN A 547 0.26 24.18 21.00
C ASN A 547 0.59 25.45 21.78
N GLY A 548 1.80 25.58 22.26
CA GLY A 548 2.20 26.72 23.07
C GLY A 548 1.58 26.76 24.47
N SER A 549 0.82 25.75 24.89
CA SER A 549 0.24 25.66 26.23
C SER A 549 0.91 24.55 27.04
N PRO A 550 1.58 24.86 28.14
CA PRO A 550 2.30 23.86 28.97
C PRO A 550 1.37 22.89 29.72
N THR A 551 0.06 23.02 29.60
CA THR A 551 -0.94 22.29 30.41
C THR A 551 -1.81 21.33 29.59
N ASN A 552 -1.67 21.26 28.28
CA ASN A 552 -2.53 20.43 27.46
C ASN A 552 -1.92 19.01 27.28
N THR A 553 -2.34 18.09 28.14
CA THR A 553 -2.00 16.67 28.06
C THR A 553 -3.17 15.90 27.41
N TRP A 554 -3.19 15.83 26.09
CA TRP A 554 -4.10 14.93 25.40
C TRP A 554 -3.33 13.74 24.84
N LEU A 555 -3.88 12.55 25.00
CA LEU A 555 -3.36 11.32 24.39
C LEU A 555 -4.45 10.68 23.56
N PRO A 556 -4.10 10.06 22.41
CA PRO A 556 -5.04 9.27 21.63
C PRO A 556 -5.51 8.07 22.45
N ASP A 557 -6.77 7.71 22.25
CA ASP A 557 -7.32 6.49 22.83
C ASP A 557 -6.95 5.28 21.96
N LEU A 558 -5.91 4.55 22.37
CA LEU A 558 -5.45 3.37 21.65
C LEU A 558 -5.82 2.08 22.38
N ARG A 559 -6.18 1.06 21.62
CA ARG A 559 -6.56 -0.29 22.08
C ARG A 559 -5.66 -1.36 21.45
N LYS A 560 -5.64 -2.54 22.07
CA LYS A 560 -4.86 -3.69 21.58
C LYS A 560 -5.58 -4.54 20.52
N SER A 561 -6.86 -4.35 20.35
CA SER A 561 -7.64 -5.10 19.36
C SER A 561 -8.70 -4.24 18.70
N GLU A 562 -9.21 -4.69 17.58
CA GLU A 562 -10.23 -4.05 16.79
C GLU A 562 -11.13 -5.11 16.12
N ASN A 563 -12.41 -4.79 15.97
CA ASN A 563 -13.36 -5.54 15.18
C ASN A 563 -14.03 -4.60 14.20
N ARG A 564 -14.17 -5.01 12.96
CA ARG A 564 -14.83 -4.24 11.89
C ARG A 564 -15.75 -5.11 11.07
N ALA A 565 -16.83 -4.49 10.61
CA ALA A 565 -17.66 -5.02 9.54
C ALA A 565 -17.62 -4.01 8.37
N THR A 566 -17.31 -4.49 7.19
CA THR A 566 -17.18 -3.67 5.98
C THR A 566 -18.19 -4.12 4.95
N PHE A 567 -18.83 -3.18 4.29
CA PHE A 567 -19.55 -3.38 3.04
C PHE A 567 -18.91 -2.51 1.96
N ALA A 568 -18.59 -3.11 0.82
CA ALA A 568 -18.00 -2.38 -0.30
C ALA A 568 -18.69 -2.70 -1.63
N ILE A 569 -18.73 -1.70 -2.49
CA ILE A 569 -19.13 -1.79 -3.89
C ILE A 569 -17.90 -1.51 -4.74
N LEU A 570 -17.43 -2.54 -5.42
CA LEU A 570 -16.22 -2.51 -6.22
C LEU A 570 -16.59 -2.63 -7.69
N VAL A 571 -16.19 -1.66 -8.48
CA VAL A 571 -16.50 -1.58 -9.93
C VAL A 571 -15.21 -1.48 -10.72
N LYS A 572 -15.15 -2.21 -11.86
CA LYS A 572 -14.06 -2.15 -12.83
C LYS A 572 -14.60 -2.37 -14.24
N PHE A 573 -14.29 -1.46 -15.13
CA PHE A 573 -14.54 -1.57 -16.57
C PHE A 573 -13.23 -1.60 -17.32
#